data_8ee962b52ff09a020b5d582aad14c4cf
#
_entry.id   8ee962b52ff09a020b5d582aad14c4cf
#
_cell.length_a   1.000
_cell.length_b   1.000
_cell.length_c   1.000
_cell.angle_alpha   90.00
_cell.angle_beta   90.00
_cell.angle_gamma   90.00
#
_symmetry.space_group_name_H-M   'P 1'
#
loop_
_entity.id
_entity.type
_entity.pdbx_description
1 polymer ?
#
loop_
_entity_poly.entity_id
_entity_poly.type
_entity_poly.pdbx_seq_one_letter_code
_entity_poly.pdbx_strand_id
1 'polypeptide(L)'
;GYEREREKVIANTRALLEGKPANNVLLYGDAGTGKSSAIKAIANAFADQGLRLVEVKKNQLYQIPDLMDALASNPLKFILFIDDLSFTANDDNFAALKAILEGSVGGRAGNIAVYATSNRRHLIKETLTDREGDDIHESDTRQELMSLSARFGLTITFGSPDRERYLHIVEELAKQYGVELDPRQLAVRSEAFAVRSGGRSARVAKQFIELCKAGVFS
;
A
#
# COMPACT_ATOMS: atom_id res chain seq x y z
N GLY A 1 3.94 14.13 -4.14
CA GLY A 1 4.36 13.10 -5.10
C GLY A 1 3.35 11.96 -5.19
N TYR A 2 3.38 11.18 -6.23
CA TYR A 2 2.44 10.07 -6.49
C TYR A 2 0.98 10.51 -6.76
N GLU A 3 0.77 11.69 -7.32
CA GLU A 3 -0.56 12.24 -7.62
C GLU A 3 -1.32 11.32 -8.57
N ARG A 4 -0.69 10.89 -9.67
CA ARG A 4 -1.29 9.99 -10.67
C ARG A 4 -1.65 8.63 -10.08
N GLU A 5 -0.79 8.09 -9.23
CA GLU A 5 -1.01 6.82 -8.54
C GLU A 5 -2.20 6.94 -7.58
N ARG A 6 -2.27 8.02 -6.81
CA ARG A 6 -3.38 8.29 -5.88
C ARG A 6 -4.69 8.56 -6.60
N GLU A 7 -4.68 9.29 -7.71
CA GLU A 7 -5.88 9.55 -8.53
C GLU A 7 -6.56 8.27 -8.99
N LYS A 8 -5.79 7.24 -9.38
CA LYS A 8 -6.35 5.94 -9.76
C LYS A 8 -7.05 5.25 -8.59
N VAL A 9 -6.45 5.28 -7.40
CA VAL A 9 -7.06 4.71 -6.18
C VAL A 9 -8.33 5.49 -5.81
N ILE A 10 -8.29 6.82 -5.89
CA ILE A 10 -9.44 7.70 -5.63
C ILE A 10 -10.57 7.41 -6.59
N ALA A 11 -10.29 7.30 -7.89
CA ALA A 11 -11.30 7.00 -8.90
C ALA A 11 -11.98 5.64 -8.66
N ASN A 12 -11.20 4.60 -8.32
CA ASN A 12 -11.74 3.29 -7.98
C ASN A 12 -12.57 3.33 -6.69
N THR A 13 -12.15 4.11 -5.70
CA THR A 13 -12.89 4.27 -4.43
C THR A 13 -14.20 5.03 -4.65
N ARG A 14 -14.22 6.05 -5.51
CA ARG A 14 -15.46 6.74 -5.90
C ARG A 14 -16.43 5.80 -6.62
N ALA A 15 -15.94 4.94 -7.50
CA ALA A 15 -16.79 3.93 -8.15
C ALA A 15 -17.46 3.02 -7.10
N LEU A 16 -16.73 2.57 -6.07
CA LEU A 16 -17.29 1.80 -4.96
C LEU A 16 -18.39 2.58 -4.23
N LEU A 17 -18.14 3.85 -3.90
CA LEU A 17 -19.11 4.71 -3.20
C LEU A 17 -20.39 4.92 -4.02
N GLU A 18 -20.25 5.11 -5.31
CA GLU A 18 -21.37 5.29 -6.25
C GLU A 18 -22.11 3.98 -6.59
N GLY A 19 -21.70 2.85 -6.01
CA GLY A 19 -22.29 1.54 -6.31
C GLY A 19 -21.96 1.02 -7.72
N LYS A 20 -20.95 1.59 -8.37
CA LYS A 20 -20.42 1.13 -9.66
C LYS A 20 -19.42 -0.01 -9.43
N PRO A 21 -19.13 -0.83 -10.46
CA PRO A 21 -18.07 -1.83 -10.36
C PRO A 21 -16.74 -1.22 -9.94
N ALA A 22 -16.19 -1.68 -8.82
CA ALA A 22 -14.89 -1.30 -8.32
C ALA A 22 -13.99 -2.53 -8.23
N ASN A 23 -12.70 -2.35 -8.53
CA ASN A 23 -11.72 -3.42 -8.49
C ASN A 23 -11.12 -3.56 -7.08
N ASN A 24 -10.62 -4.76 -6.76
CA ASN A 24 -9.64 -4.91 -5.71
C ASN A 24 -8.33 -4.21 -6.12
N VAL A 25 -7.60 -3.63 -5.16
CA VAL A 25 -6.44 -2.78 -5.42
C VAL A 25 -5.20 -3.33 -4.73
N LEU A 26 -4.13 -3.49 -5.48
CA LEU A 26 -2.80 -3.77 -4.95
C LEU A 26 -1.89 -2.56 -5.14
N LEU A 27 -1.45 -1.94 -4.05
CA LEU A 27 -0.37 -0.96 -4.05
C LEU A 27 0.95 -1.68 -3.78
N TYR A 28 1.82 -1.64 -4.75
CA TYR A 28 3.05 -2.41 -4.80
C TYR A 28 4.26 -1.48 -4.97
N GLY A 29 5.39 -1.82 -4.36
CA GLY A 29 6.61 -1.03 -4.55
C GLY A 29 7.46 -0.89 -3.28
N ASP A 30 8.47 -0.03 -3.32
CA ASP A 30 9.49 0.07 -2.28
C ASP A 30 8.92 0.46 -0.90
N ALA A 31 9.59 0.02 0.17
CA ALA A 31 9.21 0.37 1.52
C ALA A 31 9.28 1.88 1.78
N GLY A 32 8.37 2.42 2.58
CA GLY A 32 8.40 3.83 2.97
C GLY A 32 7.92 4.82 1.91
N THR A 33 7.38 4.36 0.76
CA THR A 33 6.88 5.24 -0.32
C THR A 33 5.48 5.82 -0.06
N GLY A 34 4.82 5.42 1.02
CA GLY A 34 3.52 5.98 1.42
C GLY A 34 2.29 5.19 0.97
N LYS A 35 2.43 3.93 0.52
CA LYS A 35 1.32 3.07 0.09
C LYS A 35 0.18 2.98 1.11
N SER A 36 0.50 2.53 2.32
CA SER A 36 -0.47 2.38 3.41
C SER A 36 -1.08 3.72 3.82
N SER A 37 -0.25 4.77 3.87
CA SER A 37 -0.70 6.13 4.18
C SER A 37 -1.67 6.67 3.12
N ALA A 38 -1.49 6.35 1.85
CA ALA A 38 -2.39 6.75 0.78
C ALA A 38 -3.77 6.11 0.94
N ILE A 39 -3.86 4.81 1.25
CA ILE A 39 -5.14 4.12 1.49
C ILE A 39 -5.85 4.73 2.72
N LYS A 40 -5.13 4.90 3.83
CA LYS A 40 -5.70 5.48 5.07
C LYS A 40 -6.18 6.92 4.86
N ALA A 41 -5.43 7.73 4.11
CA ALA A 41 -5.83 9.10 3.78
C ALA A 41 -7.08 9.15 2.90
N ILE A 42 -7.19 8.27 1.91
CA ILE A 42 -8.37 8.16 1.05
C ILE A 42 -9.58 7.71 1.86
N ALA A 43 -9.43 6.72 2.73
CA ALA A 43 -10.52 6.26 3.59
C ALA A 43 -11.04 7.38 4.51
N ASN A 44 -10.14 8.16 5.08
CA ASN A 44 -10.49 9.31 5.91
C ASN A 44 -11.21 10.42 5.09
N ALA A 45 -10.72 10.71 3.89
CA ALA A 45 -11.29 11.74 3.02
C ALA A 45 -12.73 11.42 2.56
N PHE A 46 -13.10 10.15 2.52
CA PHE A 46 -14.43 9.70 2.12
C PHE A 46 -15.28 9.17 3.30
N ALA A 47 -14.83 9.31 4.54
CA ALA A 47 -15.54 8.82 5.72
C ALA A 47 -16.94 9.40 5.85
N ASP A 48 -17.11 10.70 5.59
CA ASP A 48 -18.40 11.41 5.63
C ASP A 48 -19.34 10.97 4.50
N GLN A 49 -18.80 10.35 3.44
CA GLN A 49 -19.57 9.79 2.32
C GLN A 49 -19.95 8.31 2.54
N GLY A 50 -19.76 7.80 3.75
CA GLY A 50 -20.14 6.44 4.10
C GLY A 50 -19.08 5.37 3.86
N LEU A 51 -17.82 5.75 3.57
CA LEU A 51 -16.71 4.80 3.48
C LEU A 51 -16.20 4.40 4.86
N ARG A 52 -15.90 3.12 5.03
CA ARG A 52 -15.26 2.58 6.23
C ARG A 52 -14.04 1.75 5.86
N LEU A 53 -12.96 1.89 6.61
CA LEU A 53 -11.74 1.07 6.48
C LEU A 53 -11.73 0.01 7.58
N VAL A 54 -11.61 -1.23 7.18
CA VAL A 54 -11.44 -2.37 8.10
C VAL A 54 -10.06 -2.95 7.85
N GLU A 55 -9.14 -2.76 8.78
CA GLU A 55 -7.80 -3.32 8.68
C GLU A 55 -7.82 -4.79 9.10
N VAL A 56 -7.34 -5.66 8.20
CA VAL A 56 -7.28 -7.12 8.39
C VAL A 56 -5.82 -7.54 8.42
N LYS A 57 -5.42 -8.24 9.47
CA LYS A 57 -4.07 -8.80 9.59
C LYS A 57 -3.93 -10.07 8.73
N LYS A 58 -2.72 -10.36 8.27
CA LYS A 58 -2.43 -11.54 7.45
C LYS A 58 -2.95 -12.84 8.07
N ASN A 59 -2.77 -13.02 9.36
CA ASN A 59 -3.26 -14.21 10.09
C ASN A 59 -4.78 -14.25 10.31
N GLN A 60 -5.52 -13.27 9.83
CA GLN A 60 -6.99 -13.18 9.90
C GLN A 60 -7.65 -13.34 8.52
N LEU A 61 -6.89 -13.64 7.47
CA LEU A 61 -7.44 -13.74 6.11
C LEU A 61 -8.56 -14.78 6.00
N TYR A 62 -8.48 -15.86 6.77
CA TYR A 62 -9.51 -16.89 6.81
C TYR A 62 -10.86 -16.39 7.36
N GLN A 63 -10.89 -15.27 8.08
CA GLN A 63 -12.13 -14.68 8.63
C GLN A 63 -12.81 -13.72 7.63
N ILE A 64 -12.13 -13.36 6.54
CA ILE A 64 -12.67 -12.36 5.58
C ILE A 64 -14.00 -12.83 4.95
N PRO A 65 -14.21 -14.08 4.55
CA PRO A 65 -15.49 -14.51 4.00
C PRO A 65 -16.65 -14.25 4.95
N ASP A 66 -16.53 -14.60 6.23
CA ASP A 66 -17.55 -14.38 7.25
C ASP A 66 -17.78 -12.88 7.47
N LEU A 67 -16.71 -12.09 7.48
CA LEU A 67 -16.79 -10.63 7.59
C LEU A 67 -17.52 -10.01 6.37
N MET A 68 -17.22 -10.47 5.17
CA MET A 68 -17.89 -10.01 3.94
C MET A 68 -19.39 -10.33 3.97
N ASP A 69 -19.77 -11.52 4.41
CA ASP A 69 -21.18 -11.94 4.54
C ASP A 69 -21.90 -11.05 5.59
N ALA A 70 -21.25 -10.78 6.72
CA ALA A 70 -21.80 -9.91 7.76
C ALA A 70 -21.98 -8.45 7.30
N LEU A 71 -21.10 -7.97 6.42
CA LEU A 71 -21.14 -6.60 5.89
C LEU A 71 -22.01 -6.45 4.64
N ALA A 72 -22.37 -7.53 3.96
CA ALA A 72 -23.04 -7.49 2.65
C ALA A 72 -24.38 -6.73 2.65
N SER A 73 -25.13 -6.79 3.75
CA SER A 73 -26.42 -6.07 3.90
C SER A 73 -26.28 -4.65 4.45
N ASN A 74 -25.07 -4.23 4.81
CA ASN A 74 -24.84 -2.91 5.38
C ASN A 74 -24.88 -1.83 4.28
N PRO A 75 -25.57 -0.69 4.47
CA PRO A 75 -25.66 0.36 3.46
C PRO A 75 -24.34 1.11 3.23
N LEU A 76 -23.38 1.01 4.16
CA LEU A 76 -22.08 1.65 4.04
C LEU A 76 -21.19 0.90 3.04
N LYS A 77 -20.11 1.55 2.62
CA LYS A 77 -19.08 0.97 1.75
C LYS A 77 -17.83 0.67 2.55
N PHE A 78 -17.18 -0.44 2.24
CA PHE A 78 -16.05 -0.96 3.01
C PHE A 78 -14.82 -1.19 2.15
N ILE A 79 -13.67 -0.75 2.64
CA ILE A 79 -12.37 -1.20 2.17
C ILE A 79 -11.82 -2.18 3.21
N LEU A 80 -11.66 -3.44 2.83
CA LEU A 80 -10.90 -4.41 3.62
C LEU A 80 -9.42 -4.21 3.29
N PHE A 81 -8.68 -3.70 4.26
CA PHE A 81 -7.30 -3.29 4.05
C PHE A 81 -6.32 -4.30 4.64
N ILE A 82 -5.46 -4.85 3.79
CA ILE A 82 -4.41 -5.80 4.15
C ILE A 82 -3.07 -5.11 3.94
N ASP A 83 -2.40 -4.72 5.05
CA ASP A 83 -1.12 -4.03 4.99
C ASP A 83 0.06 -5.01 4.97
N ASP A 84 1.09 -4.67 4.20
CA ASP A 84 2.36 -5.40 4.06
C ASP A 84 2.18 -6.89 3.70
N LEU A 85 1.42 -7.14 2.64
CA LEU A 85 1.14 -8.47 2.14
C LEU A 85 2.42 -9.13 1.61
N SER A 86 2.80 -10.24 2.23
CA SER A 86 3.93 -11.07 1.82
C SER A 86 3.63 -12.53 2.13
N PHE A 87 4.04 -13.44 1.25
CA PHE A 87 3.84 -14.88 1.42
C PHE A 87 5.17 -15.63 1.36
N THR A 88 5.19 -16.83 1.92
CA THR A 88 6.21 -17.85 1.67
C THR A 88 5.62 -18.90 0.74
N ALA A 89 6.44 -19.70 0.08
CA ALA A 89 6.02 -20.68 -0.92
C ALA A 89 4.90 -21.65 -0.45
N ASN A 90 4.82 -21.93 0.86
CA ASN A 90 3.84 -22.84 1.47
C ASN A 90 2.92 -22.11 2.48
N ASP A 91 2.48 -20.90 2.17
CA ASP A 91 1.67 -20.10 3.08
C ASP A 91 0.16 -20.36 2.82
N ASP A 92 -0.52 -21.03 3.75
CA ASP A 92 -1.97 -21.29 3.67
C ASP A 92 -2.79 -20.00 3.45
N ASN A 93 -2.27 -18.87 3.89
CA ASN A 93 -2.91 -17.57 3.68
C ASN A 93 -2.95 -17.15 2.21
N PHE A 94 -2.07 -17.69 1.37
CA PHE A 94 -2.08 -17.44 -0.07
C PHE A 94 -3.35 -17.98 -0.73
N ALA A 95 -3.69 -19.24 -0.43
CA ALA A 95 -4.91 -19.87 -0.94
C ALA A 95 -6.17 -19.15 -0.44
N ALA A 96 -6.18 -18.72 0.84
CA ALA A 96 -7.28 -17.95 1.41
C ALA A 96 -7.47 -16.62 0.68
N LEU A 97 -6.39 -15.87 0.44
CA LEU A 97 -6.48 -14.60 -0.29
C LEU A 97 -6.95 -14.80 -1.73
N LYS A 98 -6.46 -15.83 -2.41
CA LYS A 98 -6.91 -16.17 -3.77
C LYS A 98 -8.41 -16.39 -3.82
N ALA A 99 -8.96 -17.18 -2.90
CA ALA A 99 -10.39 -17.45 -2.80
C ALA A 99 -11.21 -16.17 -2.51
N ILE A 100 -10.70 -15.30 -1.65
CA ILE A 100 -11.32 -14.00 -1.33
C ILE A 100 -11.41 -13.13 -2.58
N LEU A 101 -10.29 -12.98 -3.33
CA LEU A 101 -10.26 -12.15 -4.53
C LEU A 101 -11.16 -12.70 -5.65
N GLU A 102 -11.22 -14.02 -5.81
CA GLU A 102 -12.12 -14.68 -6.77
C GLU A 102 -13.59 -14.52 -6.37
N GLY A 103 -13.90 -14.64 -5.09
CA GLY A 103 -15.24 -14.46 -4.55
C GLY A 103 -15.74 -13.03 -4.64
N SER A 104 -14.86 -12.05 -4.49
CA SER A 104 -15.20 -10.61 -4.60
C SER A 104 -15.50 -10.19 -6.05
N VAL A 105 -14.85 -10.81 -7.03
CA VAL A 105 -15.13 -10.58 -8.47
C VAL A 105 -16.49 -11.20 -8.88
N GLY A 106 -16.95 -12.24 -8.18
CA GLY A 106 -18.22 -12.92 -8.44
C GLY A 106 -19.49 -12.21 -7.95
N GLY A 107 -19.41 -10.98 -7.44
CA GLY A 107 -20.59 -10.13 -7.18
C GLY A 107 -21.31 -10.34 -5.86
N ARG A 108 -20.71 -10.95 -4.83
CA ARG A 108 -21.38 -11.20 -3.54
C ARG A 108 -21.62 -9.97 -2.67
N ALA A 109 -20.80 -8.94 -2.78
CA ALA A 109 -21.02 -7.72 -2.00
C ALA A 109 -20.52 -6.49 -2.76
N GLY A 110 -21.38 -5.85 -3.53
CA GLY A 110 -21.09 -4.60 -4.27
C GLY A 110 -20.78 -3.38 -3.40
N ASN A 111 -20.66 -3.58 -2.08
CA ASN A 111 -20.29 -2.56 -1.10
C ASN A 111 -18.90 -2.79 -0.48
N ILE A 112 -18.15 -3.79 -0.94
CA ILE A 112 -16.83 -4.16 -0.37
C ILE A 112 -15.79 -4.23 -1.48
N ALA A 113 -14.60 -3.67 -1.23
CA ALA A 113 -13.40 -3.86 -2.05
C ALA A 113 -12.20 -4.20 -1.16
N VAL A 114 -11.30 -5.07 -1.65
CA VAL A 114 -10.08 -5.46 -0.95
C VAL A 114 -8.91 -4.60 -1.45
N TYR A 115 -8.28 -3.86 -0.56
CA TYR A 115 -7.09 -3.06 -0.84
C TYR A 115 -5.91 -3.65 -0.09
N ALA A 116 -4.84 -3.93 -0.79
CA ALA A 116 -3.63 -4.48 -0.18
C ALA A 116 -2.40 -3.64 -0.52
N THR A 117 -1.40 -3.69 0.36
CA THR A 117 -0.07 -3.16 0.06
C THR A 117 0.96 -4.29 0.08
N SER A 118 2.01 -4.15 -0.71
CA SER A 118 3.15 -5.06 -0.71
C SER A 118 4.45 -4.35 -1.03
N ASN A 119 5.55 -4.88 -0.55
CA ASN A 119 6.88 -4.35 -0.82
C ASN A 119 7.51 -5.06 -2.03
N ARG A 120 8.27 -4.32 -2.87
CA ARG A 120 8.77 -4.76 -4.17
C ARG A 120 9.64 -6.02 -4.15
N ARG A 121 10.18 -6.39 -3.00
CA ARG A 121 11.10 -7.54 -2.88
C ARG A 121 10.45 -8.79 -2.31
N HIS A 122 9.21 -8.74 -1.84
CA HIS A 122 8.66 -9.80 -0.99
C HIS A 122 7.15 -9.98 -1.10
N LEU A 123 6.60 -10.16 -2.29
CA LEU A 123 5.39 -10.97 -2.34
C LEU A 123 5.75 -12.41 -1.89
N ILE A 124 6.96 -12.88 -2.23
CA ILE A 124 7.57 -14.07 -1.64
C ILE A 124 8.94 -13.70 -1.05
N LYS A 125 9.20 -14.11 0.16
CA LYS A 125 10.53 -14.09 0.76
C LYS A 125 11.34 -15.23 0.15
N GLU A 126 12.28 -14.89 -0.73
CA GLU A 126 13.36 -15.81 -1.07
C GLU A 126 14.22 -15.98 0.18
N THR A 127 14.26 -17.17 0.76
CA THR A 127 15.27 -17.52 1.75
C THR A 127 16.57 -17.77 1.03
N LEU A 128 17.69 -17.28 1.58
CA LEU A 128 19.04 -17.48 1.01
C LEU A 128 19.42 -18.96 0.85
N THR A 129 18.71 -19.87 1.49
CA THR A 129 18.82 -21.32 1.37
C THR A 129 18.17 -21.90 0.12
N ASP A 130 17.28 -21.17 -0.55
CA ASP A 130 16.58 -21.65 -1.75
C ASP A 130 17.44 -21.48 -3.03
N ARG A 131 18.67 -20.97 -2.91
CA ARG A 131 19.59 -20.73 -4.05
C ARG A 131 20.37 -21.99 -4.49
N GLU A 132 20.27 -23.09 -3.77
CA GLU A 132 21.01 -24.34 -4.07
C GLU A 132 20.07 -25.51 -4.38
N GLY A 133 19.22 -25.40 -5.38
CA GLY A 133 18.53 -26.56 -5.96
C GLY A 133 17.03 -26.38 -6.11
N ASP A 134 16.62 -26.01 -7.25
CA ASP A 134 15.44 -26.38 -8.04
C ASP A 134 14.85 -25.17 -8.78
N ASP A 135 15.33 -24.92 -9.96
CA ASP A 135 14.77 -23.91 -10.91
C ASP A 135 13.28 -24.11 -11.22
N ILE A 136 12.71 -25.26 -10.93
CA ILE A 136 11.31 -25.62 -11.19
C ILE A 136 10.39 -24.98 -10.14
N HIS A 137 10.77 -25.00 -8.87
CA HIS A 137 9.96 -24.42 -7.79
C HIS A 137 9.94 -22.88 -7.81
N GLU A 138 11.01 -22.24 -8.29
CA GLU A 138 11.04 -20.77 -8.47
C GLU A 138 10.06 -20.31 -9.56
N SER A 139 9.94 -21.07 -10.65
CA SER A 139 9.05 -20.72 -11.77
C SER A 139 7.57 -20.83 -11.37
N ASP A 140 7.20 -21.86 -10.62
CA ASP A 140 5.83 -22.11 -10.16
C ASP A 140 5.39 -21.02 -9.17
N THR A 141 6.28 -20.67 -8.26
CA THR A 141 6.06 -19.62 -7.26
C THR A 141 5.89 -18.24 -7.89
N ARG A 142 6.69 -17.91 -8.92
CA ARG A 142 6.53 -16.65 -9.69
C ARG A 142 5.21 -16.63 -10.48
N GLN A 143 4.82 -17.74 -11.07
CA GLN A 143 3.56 -17.86 -11.81
C GLN A 143 2.34 -17.68 -10.88
N GLU A 144 2.36 -18.24 -9.69
CA GLU A 144 1.30 -18.07 -8.70
C GLU A 144 1.16 -16.62 -8.25
N LEU A 145 2.27 -15.89 -8.08
CA LEU A 145 2.26 -14.48 -7.72
C LEU A 145 1.75 -13.57 -8.83
N MET A 146 2.15 -13.83 -10.06
CA MET A 146 1.61 -13.13 -11.21
C MET A 146 0.09 -13.38 -11.33
N SER A 147 -0.33 -14.60 -11.04
CA SER A 147 -1.72 -15.00 -10.97
C SER A 147 -2.49 -14.28 -9.86
N LEU A 148 -1.89 -14.08 -8.69
CA LEU A 148 -2.51 -13.33 -7.59
C LEU A 148 -2.63 -11.84 -7.90
N SER A 149 -1.55 -11.22 -8.42
CA SER A 149 -1.58 -9.79 -8.77
C SER A 149 -2.59 -9.50 -9.89
N ALA A 150 -2.77 -10.42 -10.83
CA ALA A 150 -3.79 -10.29 -11.87
C ALA A 150 -5.23 -10.29 -11.31
N ARG A 151 -5.47 -10.95 -10.17
CA ARG A 151 -6.79 -10.98 -9.51
C ARG A 151 -7.15 -9.69 -8.79
N PHE A 152 -6.20 -8.81 -8.51
CA PHE A 152 -6.50 -7.51 -7.93
C PHE A 152 -7.21 -6.56 -8.91
N GLY A 153 -7.20 -6.81 -10.20
CA GLY A 153 -7.84 -5.95 -11.20
C GLY A 153 -7.21 -4.56 -11.33
N LEU A 154 -6.71 -3.95 -10.24
CA LEU A 154 -5.98 -2.69 -10.26
C LEU A 154 -4.68 -2.79 -9.45
N THR A 155 -3.56 -2.82 -10.15
CA THR A 155 -2.22 -2.83 -9.54
C THR A 155 -1.52 -1.50 -9.82
N ILE A 156 -1.02 -0.84 -8.76
CA ILE A 156 -0.40 0.47 -8.85
C ILE A 156 0.98 0.42 -8.18
N THR A 157 2.01 0.85 -8.89
CA THR A 157 3.39 0.82 -8.42
C THR A 157 3.81 2.14 -7.77
N PHE A 158 4.32 2.06 -6.55
CA PHE A 158 4.92 3.15 -5.80
C PHE A 158 6.45 2.93 -5.75
N GLY A 159 7.17 3.43 -6.74
CA GLY A 159 8.62 3.35 -6.78
C GLY A 159 9.29 4.33 -5.81
N SER A 160 10.56 4.08 -5.46
CA SER A 160 11.36 5.05 -4.71
C SER A 160 11.39 6.39 -5.43
N PRO A 161 11.23 7.52 -4.71
CA PRO A 161 11.24 8.82 -5.34
C PRO A 161 12.63 9.15 -5.88
N ASP A 162 12.69 9.71 -7.08
CA ASP A 162 13.87 10.39 -7.57
C ASP A 162 14.20 11.61 -6.70
N ARG A 163 15.26 12.31 -7.02
CA ARG A 163 15.73 13.47 -6.24
C ARG A 163 14.68 14.59 -6.21
N GLU A 164 14.09 14.92 -7.34
CA GLU A 164 13.14 16.01 -7.47
C GLU A 164 11.87 15.72 -6.67
N ARG A 165 11.29 14.55 -6.84
CA ARG A 165 10.12 14.10 -6.07
C ARG A 165 10.40 14.02 -4.58
N TYR A 166 11.59 13.56 -4.17
CA TYR A 166 11.98 13.52 -2.77
C TYR A 166 12.02 14.91 -2.15
N LEU A 167 12.68 15.88 -2.80
CA LEU A 167 12.75 17.26 -2.33
C LEU A 167 11.36 17.90 -2.26
N HIS A 168 10.52 17.68 -3.26
CA HIS A 168 9.13 18.13 -3.22
C HIS A 168 8.36 17.55 -2.01
N ILE A 169 8.54 16.26 -1.69
CA ILE A 169 7.94 15.65 -0.49
C ILE A 169 8.46 16.34 0.78
N VAL A 170 9.76 16.61 0.86
CA VAL A 170 10.39 17.29 2.01
C VAL A 170 9.80 18.70 2.18
N GLU A 171 9.68 19.48 1.10
CA GLU A 171 9.11 20.83 1.12
C GLU A 171 7.65 20.85 1.58
N GLU A 172 6.83 19.96 1.06
CA GLU A 172 5.42 19.83 1.47
C GLU A 172 5.29 19.44 2.95
N LEU A 173 6.12 18.52 3.42
CA LEU A 173 6.15 18.16 4.82
C LEU A 173 6.66 19.30 5.70
N ALA A 174 7.68 20.06 5.27
CA ALA A 174 8.15 21.23 5.99
C ALA A 174 7.03 22.27 6.19
N LYS A 175 6.28 22.57 5.15
CA LYS A 175 5.08 23.44 5.24
C LYS A 175 4.03 22.87 6.20
N GLN A 176 3.71 21.61 6.08
CA GLN A 176 2.70 20.94 6.93
C GLN A 176 3.08 20.94 8.42
N TYR A 177 4.37 20.77 8.72
CA TYR A 177 4.87 20.71 10.09
C TYR A 177 5.29 22.07 10.66
N GLY A 178 5.25 23.14 9.84
CA GLY A 178 5.69 24.48 10.23
C GLY A 178 7.21 24.53 10.50
N VAL A 179 8.00 23.85 9.68
CA VAL A 179 9.48 23.90 9.75
C VAL A 179 9.96 24.98 8.80
N GLU A 180 10.53 26.04 9.36
CA GLU A 180 11.08 27.19 8.63
C GLU A 180 12.61 27.02 8.49
N LEU A 181 13.05 26.56 7.35
CA LEU A 181 14.46 26.46 6.97
C LEU A 181 14.64 27.11 5.58
N ASP A 182 15.82 27.67 5.35
CA ASP A 182 16.18 28.11 3.99
C ASP A 182 16.06 26.95 3.00
N PRO A 183 15.45 27.14 1.82
CA PRO A 183 15.20 26.06 0.86
C PRO A 183 16.47 25.29 0.44
N ARG A 184 17.61 25.98 0.34
CA ARG A 184 18.89 25.32 0.00
C ARG A 184 19.39 24.46 1.14
N GLN A 185 19.28 24.97 2.39
CA GLN A 185 19.64 24.20 3.57
C GLN A 185 18.74 23.00 3.75
N LEU A 186 17.43 23.17 3.55
CA LEU A 186 16.45 22.08 3.59
C LEU A 186 16.81 20.96 2.60
N ALA A 187 17.11 21.32 1.35
CA ALA A 187 17.49 20.37 0.30
C ALA A 187 18.80 19.65 0.65
N VAL A 188 19.86 20.37 1.02
CA VAL A 188 21.16 19.77 1.32
C VAL A 188 21.09 18.83 2.53
N ARG A 189 20.46 19.29 3.62
CA ARG A 189 20.35 18.51 4.85
C ARG A 189 19.48 17.29 4.69
N SER A 190 18.35 17.40 3.98
CA SER A 190 17.47 16.25 3.72
C SER A 190 18.12 15.20 2.83
N GLU A 191 18.90 15.60 1.82
CA GLU A 191 19.68 14.69 0.98
C GLU A 191 20.75 13.95 1.79
N ALA A 192 21.51 14.69 2.61
CA ALA A 192 22.51 14.09 3.49
C ALA A 192 21.89 13.10 4.49
N PHE A 193 20.69 13.41 4.99
CA PHE A 193 19.93 12.51 5.86
C PHE A 193 19.47 11.26 5.08
N ALA A 194 18.96 11.41 3.86
CA ALA A 194 18.54 10.30 3.02
C ALA A 194 19.67 9.32 2.72
N VAL A 195 20.85 9.82 2.40
CA VAL A 195 22.05 8.97 2.16
C VAL A 195 22.37 8.13 3.40
N ARG A 196 22.35 8.72 4.59
CA ARG A 196 22.62 8.01 5.86
C ARG A 196 21.52 7.05 6.26
N SER A 197 20.28 7.28 5.82
CA SER A 197 19.10 6.48 6.17
C SER A 197 18.78 5.38 5.14
N GLY A 198 19.70 5.08 4.23
CA GLY A 198 19.56 4.00 3.24
C GLY A 198 18.78 4.38 1.98
N GLY A 199 18.56 5.67 1.73
CA GLY A 199 17.97 6.16 0.49
C GLY A 199 16.78 7.10 0.66
N ARG A 200 16.30 7.58 -0.47
CA ARG A 200 15.17 8.51 -0.53
C ARG A 200 13.84 7.77 -0.39
N SER A 201 13.00 8.18 0.56
CA SER A 201 11.62 7.71 0.67
C SER A 201 10.76 8.75 1.40
N ALA A 202 9.44 8.66 1.28
CA ALA A 202 8.53 9.53 2.02
C ALA A 202 8.65 9.36 3.54
N ARG A 203 8.98 8.14 4.01
CA ARG A 203 9.26 7.85 5.42
C ARG A 203 10.50 8.60 5.90
N VAL A 204 11.58 8.56 5.13
CA VAL A 204 12.84 9.25 5.45
C VAL A 204 12.65 10.76 5.42
N ALA A 205 11.92 11.30 4.46
CA ALA A 205 11.56 12.72 4.42
C ALA A 205 10.80 13.15 5.69
N LYS A 206 9.80 12.36 6.09
CA LYS A 206 9.02 12.64 7.30
C LYS A 206 9.88 12.59 8.56
N GLN A 207 10.72 11.58 8.72
CA GLN A 207 11.64 11.48 9.86
C GLN A 207 12.58 12.67 9.94
N PHE A 208 13.14 13.12 8.80
CA PHE A 208 13.97 14.30 8.76
C PHE A 208 13.23 15.56 9.24
N ILE A 209 12.03 15.81 8.75
CA ILE A 209 11.22 16.97 9.14
C ILE A 209 10.82 16.91 10.63
N GLU A 210 10.46 15.74 11.14
CA GLU A 210 10.16 15.55 12.56
C GLU A 210 11.37 15.86 13.46
N LEU A 211 12.57 15.47 13.05
CA LEU A 211 13.82 15.78 13.74
C LEU A 211 14.16 17.27 13.67
N CYS A 212 13.91 17.94 12.53
CA CYS A 212 14.04 19.39 12.43
C CYS A 212 13.09 20.11 13.38
N LYS A 213 11.82 19.70 13.41
CA LYS A 213 10.81 20.27 14.32
C LYS A 213 11.15 20.04 15.80
N ALA A 214 11.78 18.93 16.13
CA ALA A 214 12.25 18.62 17.48
C ALA A 214 13.55 19.38 17.86
N GLY A 215 14.13 20.19 16.96
CA GLY A 215 15.38 20.92 17.21
C GLY A 215 16.65 20.06 17.20
N VAL A 216 16.56 18.83 16.75
CA VAL A 216 17.72 17.92 16.66
C VAL A 216 18.64 18.31 15.50
N PHE A 217 18.10 18.93 14.47
CA PHE A 217 18.82 19.48 13.34
C PHE A 217 18.49 21.00 13.22
N SER A 218 18.99 21.76 14.17
CA SER A 218 18.99 23.22 14.09
C SER A 218 20.11 23.75 13.19
#